data_4f6a01139dd3301de0867ea9baf5b064
#
_entry.id   4f6a01139dd3301de0867ea9baf5b064
#
_cell.length_a   1.000
_cell.length_b   1.000
_cell.length_c   1.000
_cell.angle_alpha   90.00
_cell.angle_beta   90.00
_cell.angle_gamma   90.00
#
_symmetry.space_group_name_H-M   'P 1'
#
loop_
_entity.id
_entity.type
_entity.pdbx_description
1 polymer ?
#
loop_
_entity_poly.entity_id
_entity_poly.type
_entity_poly.pdbx_seq_one_letter_code
_entity_poly.pdbx_strand_id
1 'polypeptide(L)'
;MAFWTNGNMMRGAKAVIGAVLTAGIIAVSAPVFAQEVAPEQLALARKYIDLTDRGAVFETTVVEIGIDTMRQIVTQNPEIVEQTNTIIGEVIAEYRGRKGELLDQFARVYAIRFTLEELTEIVAFYESPTGQKLATANSEVNADLRRVLQVYTNNLRTEFFAKVRSALRAQGVEI
;
A
#
# COMPACT_ATOMS: atom_id res chain seq x y z
N MET A 1 -10.02 -70.96 9.48
CA MET A 1 -9.90 -72.19 8.62
C MET A 1 -9.14 -71.77 7.42
N ALA A 2 -7.90 -72.11 7.38
CA ALA A 2 -7.29 -73.25 6.68
C ALA A 2 -7.17 -72.93 5.18
N PHE A 3 -6.09 -72.85 4.60
CA PHE A 3 -4.87 -73.57 4.37
C PHE A 3 -4.55 -73.49 2.89
N TRP A 4 -3.34 -73.25 2.57
CA TRP A 4 -2.32 -73.98 1.80
C TRP A 4 -2.30 -73.68 0.30
N THR A 5 -1.27 -73.61 -0.39
CA THR A 5 0.20 -73.77 -0.37
C THR A 5 0.72 -73.71 -1.79
N ASN A 6 1.90 -73.21 -1.96
CA ASN A 6 2.99 -73.71 -2.76
C ASN A 6 2.81 -74.02 -4.26
N GLY A 7 3.81 -73.57 -4.99
CA GLY A 7 4.24 -74.23 -6.19
C GLY A 7 5.24 -73.41 -7.03
N ASN A 8 6.46 -73.47 -6.62
CA ASN A 8 7.73 -73.34 -7.32
C ASN A 8 7.66 -73.76 -8.82
N MET A 9 8.29 -73.04 -9.74
CA MET A 9 9.49 -73.57 -10.45
C MET A 9 9.84 -72.71 -11.68
N MET A 10 10.97 -72.11 -11.58
CA MET A 10 12.09 -71.96 -12.51
C MET A 10 11.89 -71.97 -14.03
N ARG A 11 12.66 -71.07 -14.59
CA ARG A 11 13.47 -71.02 -15.82
C ARG A 11 13.00 -69.93 -16.76
N GLY A 12 13.80 -68.94 -16.96
CA GLY A 12 15.05 -68.89 -17.64
C GLY A 12 15.03 -67.77 -18.66
N ALA A 13 16.02 -66.95 -18.58
CA ALA A 13 16.70 -66.33 -19.69
C ALA A 13 16.26 -64.94 -20.21
N LYS A 14 17.21 -64.14 -20.14
CA LYS A 14 17.72 -63.10 -21.07
C LYS A 14 17.39 -61.63 -20.70
N ALA A 15 18.48 -61.06 -20.21
CA ALA A 15 18.68 -59.64 -20.03
C ALA A 15 18.45 -58.88 -21.34
N VAL A 16 17.66 -57.84 -21.27
CA VAL A 16 17.76 -56.73 -22.19
C VAL A 16 17.92 -55.49 -21.30
N ILE A 17 19.15 -54.98 -21.34
CA ILE A 17 19.55 -53.73 -20.72
C ILE A 17 18.90 -52.61 -21.54
N GLY A 18 17.77 -52.09 -21.07
CA GLY A 18 17.18 -50.86 -21.56
C GLY A 18 17.66 -49.72 -20.67
N ALA A 19 18.67 -49.00 -21.13
CA ALA A 19 19.09 -47.75 -20.49
C ALA A 19 17.96 -46.70 -20.63
N VAL A 20 17.18 -46.51 -19.59
CA VAL A 20 16.26 -45.39 -19.49
C VAL A 20 17.10 -44.18 -19.08
N LEU A 21 17.42 -43.32 -20.03
CA LEU A 21 17.95 -41.98 -19.83
C LEU A 21 16.82 -41.14 -19.20
N THR A 22 16.76 -41.10 -17.89
CA THR A 22 16.00 -40.09 -17.16
C THR A 22 16.72 -38.76 -17.36
N ALA A 23 16.29 -37.99 -18.35
CA ALA A 23 16.65 -36.59 -18.47
C ALA A 23 16.05 -35.84 -17.26
N GLY A 24 16.88 -35.63 -16.24
CA GLY A 24 16.55 -34.78 -15.11
C GLY A 24 16.35 -33.35 -15.62
N ILE A 25 15.11 -32.89 -15.65
CA ILE A 25 14.81 -31.47 -15.82
C ILE A 25 15.29 -30.79 -14.53
N ILE A 26 16.51 -30.26 -14.55
CA ILE A 26 16.95 -29.30 -13.54
C ILE A 26 16.13 -28.05 -13.81
N ALA A 27 15.03 -27.88 -13.04
CA ALA A 27 14.35 -26.62 -12.94
C ALA A 27 15.35 -25.65 -12.28
N VAL A 28 16.07 -24.90 -13.10
CA VAL A 28 16.82 -23.73 -12.65
C VAL A 28 15.77 -22.74 -12.17
N SER A 29 15.48 -22.76 -10.89
CA SER A 29 14.79 -21.65 -10.22
C SER A 29 15.70 -20.45 -10.37
N ALA A 30 15.45 -19.64 -11.39
CA ALA A 30 16.04 -18.32 -11.48
C ALA A 30 15.73 -17.60 -10.15
N PRO A 31 16.75 -17.06 -9.48
CA PRO A 31 16.47 -16.23 -8.30
C PRO A 31 15.54 -15.13 -8.77
N VAL A 32 14.42 -14.95 -8.10
CA VAL A 32 13.60 -13.75 -8.19
C VAL A 32 14.49 -12.65 -7.66
N PHE A 33 15.26 -12.03 -8.54
CA PHE A 33 15.97 -10.80 -8.23
C PHE A 33 14.86 -9.83 -7.83
N ALA A 34 14.83 -9.41 -6.57
CA ALA A 34 14.18 -8.19 -6.20
C ALA A 34 14.69 -7.15 -7.20
N GLN A 35 13.80 -6.59 -7.99
CA GLN A 35 14.15 -5.70 -9.09
C GLN A 35 14.96 -4.55 -8.51
N GLU A 36 16.27 -4.61 -8.72
CA GLU A 36 17.19 -3.62 -8.18
C GLU A 36 16.95 -2.34 -8.99
N VAL A 37 16.28 -1.39 -8.36
CA VAL A 37 15.93 -0.12 -9.01
C VAL A 37 17.22 0.65 -9.23
N ALA A 38 17.44 1.08 -10.46
CA ALA A 38 18.63 1.88 -10.81
C ALA A 38 18.69 3.16 -9.95
N PRO A 39 19.86 3.54 -9.44
CA PRO A 39 20.00 4.75 -8.60
C PRO A 39 19.45 6.02 -9.27
N GLU A 40 19.59 6.17 -10.56
CA GLU A 40 19.08 7.30 -11.33
C GLU A 40 17.53 7.31 -11.36
N GLN A 41 16.92 6.16 -11.54
CA GLN A 41 15.45 5.99 -11.50
C GLN A 41 14.91 6.33 -10.11
N LEU A 42 15.61 5.90 -9.06
CA LEU A 42 15.25 6.24 -7.67
C LEU A 42 15.38 7.75 -7.41
N ALA A 43 16.42 8.39 -7.94
CA ALA A 43 16.62 9.83 -7.81
C ALA A 43 15.50 10.65 -8.49
N LEU A 44 15.07 10.25 -9.69
CA LEU A 44 13.93 10.87 -10.36
C LEU A 44 12.62 10.64 -9.62
N ALA A 45 12.38 9.44 -9.12
CA ALA A 45 11.22 9.16 -8.30
C ALA A 45 11.21 10.03 -7.01
N ARG A 46 12.36 10.20 -6.38
CA ARG A 46 12.50 11.08 -5.21
C ARG A 46 12.21 12.54 -5.58
N LYS A 47 12.74 13.03 -6.68
CA LYS A 47 12.45 14.37 -7.18
C LYS A 47 10.96 14.60 -7.43
N TYR A 48 10.27 13.63 -8.01
CA TYR A 48 8.82 13.67 -8.16
C TYR A 48 8.07 13.78 -6.81
N ILE A 49 8.50 13.01 -5.80
CA ILE A 49 7.94 13.07 -4.45
C ILE A 49 8.09 14.47 -3.86
N ASP A 50 9.26 15.07 -4.02
CA ASP A 50 9.55 16.42 -3.51
C ASP A 50 8.73 17.50 -4.24
N LEU A 51 8.56 17.39 -5.56
CA LEU A 51 7.76 18.30 -6.38
C LEU A 51 6.24 18.24 -6.08
N THR A 52 5.76 17.14 -5.53
CA THR A 52 4.33 16.92 -5.28
C THR A 52 3.93 17.02 -3.81
N ASP A 53 4.83 17.49 -2.95
CA ASP A 53 4.66 17.66 -1.49
C ASP A 53 4.05 16.43 -0.79
N ARG A 54 4.45 15.24 -1.24
CA ARG A 54 4.00 13.98 -0.60
C ARG A 54 4.51 13.84 0.83
N GLY A 55 5.44 14.69 1.24
CA GLY A 55 5.99 14.70 2.58
C GLY A 55 5.12 15.36 3.65
N ALA A 56 4.10 16.14 3.28
CA ALA A 56 3.21 16.78 4.23
C ALA A 56 2.46 15.77 5.12
N VAL A 57 2.16 14.59 4.59
CA VAL A 57 1.52 13.51 5.36
C VAL A 57 2.36 13.06 6.56
N PHE A 58 3.69 13.08 6.45
CA PHE A 58 4.57 12.68 7.54
C PHE A 58 4.41 13.58 8.77
N GLU A 59 4.41 14.90 8.56
CA GLU A 59 4.30 15.88 9.64
C GLU A 59 2.95 15.76 10.35
N THR A 60 1.87 15.62 9.59
CA THR A 60 0.53 15.38 10.14
C THR A 60 0.49 14.09 10.95
N THR A 61 1.03 13.00 10.42
CA THR A 61 1.05 11.69 11.10
C THR A 61 1.84 11.74 12.41
N VAL A 62 3.01 12.38 12.44
CA VAL A 62 3.81 12.50 13.68
C VAL A 62 3.07 13.30 14.74
N VAL A 63 2.37 14.39 14.35
CA VAL A 63 1.55 15.18 15.28
C VAL A 63 0.36 14.39 15.79
N GLU A 64 -0.34 13.64 14.94
CA GLU A 64 -1.46 12.78 15.33
C GLU A 64 -1.01 11.69 16.32
N ILE A 65 0.13 11.04 16.08
CA ILE A 65 0.72 10.08 17.01
C ILE A 65 1.02 10.75 18.36
N GLY A 66 1.55 11.98 18.36
CA GLY A 66 1.80 12.76 19.56
C GLY A 66 0.52 13.03 20.36
N ILE A 67 -0.55 13.44 19.68
CA ILE A 67 -1.86 13.70 20.30
C ILE A 67 -2.44 12.41 20.91
N ASP A 68 -2.36 11.29 20.20
CA ASP A 68 -2.87 10.01 20.70
C ASP A 68 -2.06 9.50 21.89
N THR A 69 -0.72 9.67 21.84
CA THR A 69 0.18 9.33 22.95
C THR A 69 -0.13 10.20 24.17
N MET A 70 -0.32 11.51 23.98
CA MET A 70 -0.74 12.44 25.04
C MET A 70 -2.03 11.96 25.70
N ARG A 71 -3.05 11.66 24.92
CA ARG A 71 -4.34 11.19 25.41
C ARG A 71 -4.19 9.90 26.22
N GLN A 72 -3.41 8.95 25.73
CA GLN A 72 -3.18 7.67 26.40
C GLN A 72 -2.50 7.84 27.77
N ILE A 73 -1.45 8.67 27.83
CA ILE A 73 -0.69 8.89 29.07
C ILE A 73 -1.53 9.66 30.10
N VAL A 74 -2.15 10.77 29.69
CA VAL A 74 -2.87 11.68 30.59
C VAL A 74 -4.16 11.06 31.13
N THR A 75 -4.80 10.17 30.38
CA THR A 75 -5.97 9.44 30.88
C THR A 75 -5.64 8.59 32.10
N GLN A 76 -4.43 8.08 32.21
CA GLN A 76 -3.98 7.26 33.33
C GLN A 76 -3.23 8.08 34.41
N ASN A 77 -2.64 9.21 34.03
CA ASN A 77 -1.78 10.03 34.88
C ASN A 77 -2.08 11.53 34.67
N PRO A 78 -3.21 12.04 35.13
CA PRO A 78 -3.62 13.41 34.84
C PRO A 78 -2.70 14.47 35.48
N GLU A 79 -1.91 14.11 36.50
CA GLU A 79 -0.99 15.00 37.19
C GLU A 79 0.26 15.37 36.39
N ILE A 80 0.59 14.62 35.33
CA ILE A 80 1.81 14.85 34.53
C ILE A 80 1.55 15.48 33.15
N VAL A 81 0.40 16.12 32.96
CA VAL A 81 0.00 16.73 31.64
C VAL A 81 1.09 17.64 31.09
N GLU A 82 1.60 18.59 31.87
CA GLU A 82 2.57 19.59 31.42
C GLU A 82 3.91 18.95 31.03
N GLN A 83 4.39 18.00 31.83
CA GLN A 83 5.63 17.26 31.53
C GLN A 83 5.47 16.43 30.26
N THR A 84 4.33 15.74 30.11
CA THR A 84 4.04 14.92 28.93
C THR A 84 3.98 15.78 27.66
N ASN A 85 3.35 16.95 27.74
CA ASN A 85 3.26 17.87 26.60
C ASN A 85 4.65 18.35 26.15
N THR A 86 5.53 18.70 27.09
CA THR A 86 6.88 19.14 26.80
C THR A 86 7.68 18.01 26.12
N ILE A 87 7.66 16.81 26.68
CA ILE A 87 8.38 15.64 26.14
C ILE A 87 7.86 15.26 24.77
N ILE A 88 6.55 15.26 24.55
CA ILE A 88 5.97 14.98 23.23
C ILE A 88 6.43 15.99 22.19
N GLY A 89 6.50 17.27 22.55
CA GLY A 89 7.03 18.31 21.66
C GLY A 89 8.49 18.05 21.24
N GLU A 90 9.34 17.65 22.18
CA GLU A 90 10.74 17.29 21.92
C GLU A 90 10.85 16.06 21.02
N VAL A 91 10.07 15.01 21.28
CA VAL A 91 10.04 13.78 20.49
C VAL A 91 9.52 14.08 19.07
N ILE A 92 8.49 14.90 18.91
CA ILE A 92 8.02 15.32 17.57
C ILE A 92 9.14 16.04 16.80
N ALA A 93 9.89 16.93 17.48
CA ALA A 93 11.00 17.63 16.84
C ALA A 93 12.13 16.69 16.39
N GLU A 94 12.44 15.66 17.18
CA GLU A 94 13.39 14.61 16.82
C GLU A 94 12.90 13.81 15.58
N TYR A 95 11.64 13.37 15.59
CA TYR A 95 11.08 12.57 14.50
C TYR A 95 10.98 13.33 13.18
N ARG A 96 10.89 14.66 13.19
CA ARG A 96 10.93 15.47 11.96
C ARG A 96 12.18 15.20 11.12
N GLY A 97 13.30 14.90 11.75
CA GLY A 97 14.55 14.52 11.07
C GLY A 97 14.45 13.22 10.25
N ARG A 98 13.46 12.37 10.54
CA ARG A 98 13.25 11.07 9.88
C ARG A 98 12.33 11.14 8.65
N LYS A 99 11.83 12.33 8.30
CA LYS A 99 10.98 12.55 7.10
C LYS A 99 11.61 11.93 5.84
N GLY A 100 12.94 12.08 5.68
CA GLY A 100 13.68 11.55 4.54
C GLY A 100 13.49 10.04 4.35
N GLU A 101 13.46 9.26 5.42
CA GLU A 101 13.29 7.80 5.38
C GLU A 101 11.94 7.41 4.72
N LEU A 102 10.84 8.09 5.07
CA LEU A 102 9.54 7.86 4.46
C LEU A 102 9.52 8.25 2.98
N LEU A 103 10.12 9.40 2.65
CA LEU A 103 10.15 9.88 1.27
C LEU A 103 10.96 8.94 0.36
N ASP A 104 12.02 8.32 0.89
CA ASP A 104 12.79 7.31 0.17
C ASP A 104 11.97 6.03 -0.07
N GLN A 105 11.13 5.62 0.89
CA GLN A 105 10.21 4.51 0.68
C GLN A 105 9.15 4.85 -0.39
N PHE A 106 8.60 6.06 -0.36
CA PHE A 106 7.69 6.52 -1.41
C PHE A 106 8.36 6.54 -2.78
N ALA A 107 9.58 7.06 -2.87
CA ALA A 107 10.36 7.05 -4.10
C ALA A 107 10.55 5.64 -4.66
N ARG A 108 10.84 4.64 -3.81
CA ARG A 108 10.95 3.24 -4.24
C ARG A 108 9.65 2.71 -4.85
N VAL A 109 8.49 3.06 -4.28
CA VAL A 109 7.18 2.64 -4.81
C VAL A 109 6.99 3.15 -6.24
N TYR A 110 7.37 4.39 -6.52
CA TYR A 110 7.28 4.97 -7.86
C TYR A 110 8.35 4.39 -8.79
N ALA A 111 9.57 4.25 -8.32
CA ALA A 111 10.66 3.71 -9.11
C ALA A 111 10.46 2.24 -9.54
N ILE A 112 9.69 1.45 -8.81
CA ILE A 112 9.32 0.09 -9.21
C ILE A 112 8.20 0.10 -10.27
N ARG A 113 7.36 1.12 -10.32
CA ARG A 113 6.16 1.18 -11.17
C ARG A 113 6.37 1.89 -12.50
N PHE A 114 7.33 2.80 -12.57
CA PHE A 114 7.58 3.65 -13.72
C PHE A 114 9.02 3.46 -14.20
N THR A 115 9.21 3.43 -15.51
CA THR A 115 10.53 3.39 -16.13
C THR A 115 11.30 4.71 -15.94
N LEU A 116 12.59 4.70 -16.25
CA LEU A 116 13.42 5.91 -16.20
C LEU A 116 12.87 7.01 -17.12
N GLU A 117 12.45 6.62 -18.33
CA GLU A 117 11.87 7.54 -19.33
C GLU A 117 10.55 8.15 -18.81
N GLU A 118 9.64 7.32 -18.32
CA GLU A 118 8.36 7.79 -17.76
C GLU A 118 8.58 8.73 -16.56
N LEU A 119 9.50 8.41 -15.67
CA LEU A 119 9.84 9.30 -14.54
C LEU A 119 10.45 10.63 -15.00
N THR A 120 11.24 10.60 -16.07
CA THR A 120 11.80 11.82 -16.67
C THR A 120 10.68 12.72 -17.21
N GLU A 121 9.72 12.17 -17.93
CA GLU A 121 8.55 12.91 -18.43
C GLU A 121 7.67 13.46 -17.30
N ILE A 122 7.39 12.63 -16.29
CA ILE A 122 6.62 13.03 -15.10
C ILE A 122 7.30 14.18 -14.37
N VAL A 123 8.60 14.07 -14.11
CA VAL A 123 9.37 15.14 -13.46
C VAL A 123 9.37 16.42 -14.29
N ALA A 124 9.60 16.31 -15.59
CA ALA A 124 9.57 17.46 -16.50
C ALA A 124 8.20 18.16 -16.48
N PHE A 125 7.12 17.41 -16.45
CA PHE A 125 5.78 17.96 -16.30
C PHE A 125 5.62 18.73 -14.98
N TYR A 126 5.98 18.14 -13.84
CA TYR A 126 5.84 18.80 -12.54
C TYR A 126 6.83 19.96 -12.30
N GLU A 127 7.91 20.04 -13.07
CA GLU A 127 8.77 21.21 -13.11
C GLU A 127 8.20 22.37 -13.95
N SER A 128 7.22 22.11 -14.80
CA SER A 128 6.55 23.15 -15.59
C SER A 128 5.63 24.03 -14.71
N PRO A 129 5.34 25.28 -15.13
CA PRO A 129 4.42 26.15 -14.39
C PRO A 129 3.05 25.54 -14.14
N THR A 130 2.53 24.77 -15.10
CA THR A 130 1.23 24.09 -14.96
C THR A 130 1.30 22.94 -13.98
N GLY A 131 2.38 22.14 -14.03
CA GLY A 131 2.59 21.03 -13.10
C GLY A 131 2.77 21.51 -11.65
N GLN A 132 3.55 22.57 -11.43
CA GLN A 132 3.70 23.20 -10.11
C GLN A 132 2.37 23.73 -9.58
N LYS A 133 1.57 24.39 -10.43
CA LYS A 133 0.24 24.87 -10.07
C LYS A 133 -0.67 23.69 -9.68
N LEU A 134 -0.64 22.60 -10.45
CA LEU A 134 -1.42 21.40 -10.14
C LEU A 134 -0.99 20.77 -8.82
N ALA A 135 0.31 20.63 -8.57
CA ALA A 135 0.84 20.07 -7.32
C ALA A 135 0.35 20.88 -6.10
N THR A 136 0.46 22.21 -6.16
CA THR A 136 0.06 23.11 -5.08
C THR A 136 -1.45 23.11 -4.88
N ALA A 137 -2.24 23.19 -5.97
CA ALA A 137 -3.70 23.26 -5.88
C ALA A 137 -4.36 21.92 -5.48
N ASN A 138 -3.65 20.81 -5.63
CA ASN A 138 -4.26 19.47 -5.47
C ASN A 138 -4.87 19.24 -4.08
N SER A 139 -4.28 19.79 -3.04
CA SER A 139 -4.81 19.70 -1.67
C SER A 139 -6.15 20.41 -1.53
N GLU A 140 -6.23 21.65 -2.03
CA GLU A 140 -7.45 22.48 -2.00
C GLU A 140 -8.55 21.88 -2.87
N VAL A 141 -8.21 21.47 -4.10
CA VAL A 141 -9.14 20.79 -5.01
C VAL A 141 -9.72 19.53 -4.37
N ASN A 142 -8.89 18.71 -3.74
CA ASN A 142 -9.37 17.51 -3.05
C ASN A 142 -10.29 17.84 -1.86
N ALA A 143 -10.03 18.94 -1.14
CA ALA A 143 -10.93 19.41 -0.07
C ALA A 143 -12.29 19.84 -0.62
N ASP A 144 -12.30 20.59 -1.72
CA ASP A 144 -13.51 21.03 -2.38
C ASP A 144 -14.32 19.87 -2.97
N LEU A 145 -13.65 18.91 -3.60
CA LEU A 145 -14.30 17.69 -4.09
C LEU A 145 -14.96 16.88 -2.97
N ARG A 146 -14.31 16.76 -1.82
CA ARG A 146 -14.93 16.11 -0.65
C ARG A 146 -16.18 16.85 -0.18
N ARG A 147 -16.16 18.19 -0.17
CA ARG A 147 -17.32 19.01 0.22
C ARG A 147 -18.48 18.83 -0.76
N VAL A 148 -18.19 18.83 -2.06
CA VAL A 148 -19.19 18.56 -3.11
C VAL A 148 -19.78 17.16 -2.93
N LEU A 149 -18.94 16.16 -2.74
CA LEU A 149 -19.38 14.78 -2.51
C LEU A 149 -20.27 14.65 -1.27
N GLN A 150 -19.93 15.33 -0.19
CA GLN A 150 -20.72 15.31 1.05
C GLN A 150 -22.14 15.87 0.81
N VAL A 151 -22.25 17.02 0.14
CA VAL A 151 -23.55 17.63 -0.18
C VAL A 151 -24.36 16.71 -1.11
N TYR A 152 -23.75 16.19 -2.15
CA TYR A 152 -24.38 15.27 -3.09
C TYR A 152 -24.89 14.00 -2.39
N THR A 153 -24.07 13.39 -1.55
CA THR A 153 -24.43 12.17 -0.81
C THR A 153 -25.60 12.40 0.15
N ASN A 154 -25.65 13.55 0.83
CA ASN A 154 -26.77 13.89 1.71
C ASN A 154 -28.08 14.01 0.94
N ASN A 155 -28.06 14.69 -0.20
CA ASN A 155 -29.24 14.83 -1.07
C ASN A 155 -29.69 13.48 -1.62
N LEU A 156 -28.73 12.68 -2.13
CA LEU A 156 -28.99 11.35 -2.66
C LEU A 156 -29.58 10.41 -1.60
N ARG A 157 -29.09 10.47 -0.38
CA ARG A 157 -29.61 9.64 0.74
C ARG A 157 -31.10 9.95 1.00
N THR A 158 -31.47 11.22 1.00
CA THR A 158 -32.86 11.65 1.21
C THR A 158 -33.76 11.17 0.07
N GLU A 159 -33.33 11.37 -1.16
CA GLU A 159 -34.06 10.92 -2.34
C GLU A 159 -34.20 9.39 -2.40
N PHE A 160 -33.10 8.69 -2.15
CA PHE A 160 -33.08 7.22 -2.16
C PHE A 160 -34.03 6.66 -1.09
N PHE A 161 -34.01 7.19 0.13
CA PHE A 161 -34.90 6.78 1.20
C PHE A 161 -36.37 7.00 0.82
N ALA A 162 -36.71 8.18 0.24
CA ALA A 162 -38.06 8.47 -0.20
C ALA A 162 -38.55 7.49 -1.29
N LYS A 163 -37.67 7.17 -2.26
CA LYS A 163 -38.00 6.19 -3.33
C LYS A 163 -38.22 4.80 -2.78
N VAL A 164 -37.33 4.32 -1.89
CA VAL A 164 -37.48 3.01 -1.25
C VAL A 164 -38.78 2.92 -0.43
N ARG A 165 -39.04 3.98 0.38
CA ARG A 165 -40.29 4.05 1.16
C ARG A 165 -41.54 4.02 0.28
N SER A 166 -41.53 4.77 -0.81
CA SER A 166 -42.65 4.78 -1.77
C SER A 166 -42.87 3.40 -2.41
N ALA A 167 -41.78 2.72 -2.79
CA ALA A 167 -41.85 1.39 -3.40
C ALA A 167 -42.37 0.33 -2.40
N LEU A 168 -41.97 0.38 -1.13
CA LEU A 168 -42.48 -0.52 -0.08
C LEU A 168 -43.95 -0.31 0.20
N ARG A 169 -44.41 0.95 0.26
CA ARG A 169 -45.85 1.25 0.42
C ARG A 169 -46.67 0.76 -0.75
N ALA A 170 -46.17 0.84 -1.97
CA ALA A 170 -46.85 0.27 -3.15
C ALA A 170 -47.02 -1.27 -3.09
N GLN A 171 -46.19 -1.95 -2.28
CA GLN A 171 -46.25 -3.37 -2.02
C GLN A 171 -47.05 -3.71 -0.75
N GLY A 172 -47.71 -2.73 -0.11
CA GLY A 172 -48.53 -2.92 1.09
C GLY A 172 -47.73 -2.96 2.40
N VAL A 173 -46.43 -2.56 2.38
CA VAL A 173 -45.59 -2.48 3.59
C VAL A 173 -45.78 -1.10 4.21
N GLU A 174 -46.26 -0.99 5.43
CA GLU A 174 -46.34 0.27 6.17
C GLU A 174 -45.03 0.59 6.89
N ILE A 175 -44.35 1.69 6.46
CA ILE A 175 -43.14 2.24 7.11
C ILE A 175 -43.18 3.75 7.14
#